data_4f1f44a22b028411aff52b0922c8e5ca
#
_entry.id   4f1f44a22b028411aff52b0922c8e5ca
#
_cell.length_a   1.000
_cell.length_b   1.000
_cell.length_c   1.000
_cell.angle_alpha   90.00
_cell.angle_beta   90.00
_cell.angle_gamma   90.00
#
_symmetry.space_group_name_H-M   'P 1'
#
loop_
_entity.id
_entity.type
_entity.pdbx_description
1 polymer ?
#
loop_
_entity_poly.entity_id
_entity_poly.type
_entity_poly.pdbx_seq_one_letter_code
_entity_poly.pdbx_strand_id
1 'polypeptide(L)'
;LDSLLIKVADNTSVPAGQALAVDRDLFSKKVTLAIENNDNINLIKQEVGSKYDSEFSGICIEDLIEEGIVVIATGPLTSDSLSRGIAKLIDEDSLHFYDAAAPIIEKDSIDFNVAFYGNRYDQEKGKEESFEAWI
;
A
#
# COMPACT_ATOMS: atom_id res chain seq x y z
N LEU A 1 -20.98 -4.23 -1.96
CA LEU A 1 -19.85 -4.63 -2.79
C LEU A 1 -19.22 -5.88 -2.17
N ASP A 2 -19.12 -6.94 -2.97
CA ASP A 2 -18.63 -8.25 -2.52
C ASP A 2 -17.09 -8.30 -2.62
N SER A 3 -16.41 -7.40 -1.91
CA SER A 3 -14.94 -7.27 -1.95
C SER A 3 -14.27 -8.32 -1.06
N LEU A 4 -13.32 -9.06 -1.61
CA LEU A 4 -12.48 -9.98 -0.85
C LEU A 4 -11.78 -9.27 0.32
N LEU A 5 -11.21 -8.09 0.08
CA LEU A 5 -10.47 -7.35 1.11
C LEU A 5 -11.38 -6.95 2.28
N ILE A 6 -12.60 -6.49 2.01
CA ILE A 6 -13.55 -6.14 3.08
C ILE A 6 -13.96 -7.38 3.87
N LYS A 7 -14.27 -8.50 3.20
CA LYS A 7 -14.61 -9.76 3.88
C LYS A 7 -13.49 -10.24 4.79
N VAL A 8 -12.25 -10.14 4.34
CA VAL A 8 -11.09 -10.54 5.15
C VAL A 8 -10.85 -9.54 6.28
N ALA A 9 -11.00 -8.23 6.01
CA ALA A 9 -10.87 -7.20 7.04
C ALA A 9 -11.87 -7.38 8.18
N ASP A 10 -13.15 -7.62 7.88
CA ASP A 10 -14.19 -7.88 8.89
C ASP A 10 -13.84 -9.09 9.78
N ASN A 11 -13.18 -10.10 9.21
CA ASN A 11 -12.77 -11.31 9.93
C ASN A 11 -11.41 -11.21 10.63
N THR A 12 -10.72 -10.10 10.51
CA THR A 12 -9.38 -9.85 11.09
C THR A 12 -9.32 -8.51 11.79
N SER A 13 -10.46 -7.86 11.98
CA SER A 13 -10.55 -6.54 12.61
C SER A 13 -10.08 -6.57 14.06
N VAL A 14 -9.42 -5.48 14.45
CA VAL A 14 -9.00 -5.23 15.83
C VAL A 14 -9.59 -3.89 16.29
N PRO A 15 -9.80 -3.69 17.60
CA PRO A 15 -10.34 -2.43 18.11
C PRO A 15 -9.47 -1.23 17.71
N ALA A 16 -10.07 -0.24 17.07
CA ALA A 16 -9.39 0.98 16.62
C ALA A 16 -10.32 2.20 16.59
N GLY A 17 -11.20 2.34 17.55
CA GLY A 17 -12.17 3.43 17.60
C GLY A 17 -13.11 3.40 16.38
N GLN A 18 -13.13 4.50 15.62
CA GLN A 18 -13.96 4.61 14.40
C GLN A 18 -13.24 4.15 13.12
N ALA A 19 -11.96 3.81 13.20
CA ALA A 19 -11.19 3.34 12.05
C ALA A 19 -11.32 1.83 11.87
N LEU A 20 -11.24 1.35 10.64
CA LEU A 20 -11.09 -0.06 10.35
C LEU A 20 -9.59 -0.41 10.46
N ALA A 21 -9.23 -1.10 11.51
CA ALA A 21 -7.90 -1.70 11.67
C ALA A 21 -7.99 -3.22 11.66
N VAL A 22 -6.93 -3.86 11.20
CA VAL A 22 -6.85 -5.31 11.10
C VAL A 22 -5.55 -5.84 11.71
N ASP A 23 -5.59 -7.06 12.22
CA ASP A 23 -4.36 -7.81 12.47
C ASP A 23 -3.64 -8.04 11.13
N ARG A 24 -2.48 -7.39 10.97
CA ARG A 24 -1.75 -7.36 9.70
C ARG A 24 -1.34 -8.74 9.22
N ASP A 25 -0.85 -9.58 10.12
CA ASP A 25 -0.30 -10.89 9.75
C ASP A 25 -1.43 -11.85 9.40
N LEU A 26 -2.52 -11.83 10.18
CA LEU A 26 -3.70 -12.64 9.93
C LEU A 26 -4.42 -12.20 8.65
N PHE A 27 -4.53 -10.90 8.41
CA PHE A 27 -5.11 -10.34 7.19
C PHE A 27 -4.33 -10.78 5.95
N SER A 28 -3.01 -10.56 5.94
CA SER A 28 -2.13 -10.95 4.84
C SER A 28 -2.22 -12.45 4.55
N LYS A 29 -2.18 -13.28 5.58
CA LYS A 29 -2.30 -14.74 5.46
C LYS A 29 -3.64 -15.15 4.84
N LYS A 30 -4.75 -14.60 5.30
CA LYS A 30 -6.09 -14.94 4.79
C LYS A 30 -6.28 -14.49 3.34
N VAL A 31 -5.80 -13.30 2.96
CA VAL A 31 -5.83 -12.83 1.58
C VAL A 31 -5.00 -13.75 0.68
N THR A 32 -3.78 -14.08 1.09
CA THR A 32 -2.91 -14.99 0.34
C THR A 32 -3.56 -16.34 0.11
N LEU A 33 -4.12 -16.96 1.16
CA LEU A 33 -4.81 -18.24 1.04
C LEU A 33 -6.04 -18.17 0.12
N ALA A 34 -6.78 -17.07 0.12
CA ALA A 34 -7.91 -16.90 -0.77
C ALA A 34 -7.51 -16.80 -2.24
N ILE A 35 -6.35 -16.19 -2.52
CA ILE A 35 -5.78 -16.10 -3.86
C ILE A 35 -5.23 -17.47 -4.30
N GLU A 36 -4.42 -18.12 -3.46
CA GLU A 36 -3.78 -19.40 -3.75
C GLU A 36 -4.79 -20.54 -3.97
N ASN A 37 -5.97 -20.47 -3.33
CA ASN A 37 -7.04 -21.47 -3.48
C ASN A 37 -8.01 -21.16 -4.63
N ASN A 38 -7.73 -20.17 -5.47
CA ASN A 38 -8.57 -19.84 -6.61
C ASN A 38 -7.99 -20.44 -7.90
N ASP A 39 -8.67 -21.41 -8.48
CA ASP A 39 -8.22 -22.12 -9.69
C ASP A 39 -8.04 -21.22 -10.93
N ASN A 40 -8.62 -20.03 -10.92
CA ASN A 40 -8.48 -19.05 -12.01
C ASN A 40 -7.29 -18.10 -11.83
N ILE A 41 -6.52 -18.23 -10.74
CA ILE A 41 -5.39 -17.35 -10.43
C ILE A 41 -4.11 -18.18 -10.38
N ASN A 42 -3.13 -17.77 -11.18
CA ASN A 42 -1.77 -18.27 -11.08
C ASN A 42 -0.90 -17.23 -10.36
N LEU A 43 -0.54 -17.48 -9.09
CA LEU A 43 0.27 -16.58 -8.30
C LEU A 43 1.75 -16.80 -8.57
N ILE A 44 2.40 -15.83 -9.21
CA ILE A 44 3.84 -15.83 -9.48
C ILE A 44 4.52 -14.86 -8.53
N LYS A 45 5.38 -15.37 -7.63
CA LYS A 45 6.12 -14.57 -6.64
C LYS A 45 7.50 -14.18 -7.21
N GLN A 46 7.48 -13.26 -8.17
CA GLN A 46 8.69 -12.76 -8.82
C GLN A 46 8.58 -11.24 -9.00
N GLU A 47 9.72 -10.58 -9.06
CA GLU A 47 9.78 -9.17 -9.43
C GLU A 47 9.53 -9.04 -10.94
N VAL A 48 8.76 -8.02 -11.31
CA VAL A 48 8.59 -7.56 -12.69
C VAL A 48 9.40 -6.28 -12.85
N GLY A 49 10.24 -6.25 -13.86
CA GLY A 49 11.06 -5.09 -14.20
C GLY A 49 10.92 -4.74 -15.67
N SER A 50 11.98 -4.23 -16.26
CA SER A 50 12.01 -3.75 -17.65
C SER A 50 13.25 -4.22 -18.39
N LYS A 51 13.10 -4.54 -19.68
CA LYS A 51 14.24 -4.79 -20.59
C LYS A 51 15.10 -3.55 -20.84
N TYR A 52 14.63 -2.37 -20.49
CA TYR A 52 15.42 -1.14 -20.54
C TYR A 52 16.37 -0.98 -19.34
N ASP A 53 16.28 -1.88 -18.36
CA ASP A 53 17.22 -1.99 -17.26
C ASP A 53 18.20 -3.12 -17.53
N SER A 54 19.43 -2.77 -17.87
CA SER A 54 20.48 -3.74 -18.25
C SER A 54 20.93 -4.66 -17.10
N GLU A 55 20.64 -4.27 -15.86
CA GLU A 55 20.98 -5.03 -14.66
C GLU A 55 19.84 -5.96 -14.24
N PHE A 56 18.63 -5.76 -14.78
CA PHE A 56 17.47 -6.57 -14.43
C PHE A 56 17.45 -7.86 -15.27
N SER A 57 17.22 -8.97 -14.57
CA SER A 57 17.00 -10.27 -15.19
C SER A 57 15.78 -10.94 -14.54
N GLY A 58 14.67 -10.98 -15.24
CA GLY A 58 13.42 -11.53 -14.73
C GLY A 58 12.28 -11.32 -15.71
N ILE A 59 11.06 -11.27 -15.21
CA ILE A 59 9.87 -10.99 -16.03
C ILE A 59 9.85 -9.52 -16.41
N CYS A 60 9.83 -9.23 -17.70
CA CYS A 60 9.79 -7.86 -18.20
C CYS A 60 8.34 -7.41 -18.48
N ILE A 61 8.01 -6.18 -18.08
CA ILE A 61 6.68 -5.60 -18.31
C ILE A 61 6.33 -5.54 -19.79
N GLU A 62 7.31 -5.29 -20.63
CA GLU A 62 7.14 -5.20 -22.08
C GLU A 62 6.66 -6.54 -22.67
N ASP A 63 7.22 -7.66 -22.20
CA ASP A 63 6.83 -8.99 -22.67
C ASP A 63 5.42 -9.33 -22.22
N LEU A 64 5.06 -8.99 -20.97
CA LEU A 64 3.71 -9.21 -20.45
C LEU A 64 2.65 -8.44 -21.25
N ILE A 65 2.95 -7.22 -21.71
CA ILE A 65 2.03 -6.40 -22.51
C ILE A 65 1.83 -7.01 -23.90
N GLU A 66 2.84 -7.64 -24.47
CA GLU A 66 2.71 -8.37 -25.74
C GLU A 66 1.82 -9.62 -25.61
N GLU A 67 1.80 -10.25 -24.44
CA GLU A 67 1.01 -11.47 -24.18
C GLU A 67 -0.47 -11.17 -23.86
N GLY A 68 -0.79 -9.97 -23.33
CA GLY A 68 -2.17 -9.68 -22.96
C GLY A 68 -2.41 -8.38 -22.22
N ILE A 69 -3.53 -8.35 -21.50
CA ILE A 69 -3.92 -7.18 -20.70
C ILE A 69 -3.13 -7.19 -19.39
N VAL A 70 -2.43 -6.10 -19.10
CA VAL A 70 -1.66 -5.93 -17.87
C VAL A 70 -2.28 -4.84 -17.00
N VAL A 71 -2.40 -5.11 -15.70
CA VAL A 71 -2.78 -4.13 -14.69
C VAL A 71 -1.62 -3.96 -13.72
N ILE A 72 -1.07 -2.75 -13.65
CA ILE A 72 0.01 -2.41 -12.73
C ILE A 72 -0.62 -1.82 -11.45
N ALA A 73 -0.44 -2.49 -10.32
CA ALA A 73 -1.01 -2.07 -9.03
C ALA A 73 0.03 -2.19 -7.90
N THR A 74 1.28 -1.81 -8.19
CA THR A 74 2.44 -1.97 -7.31
C THR A 74 2.53 -0.92 -6.21
N GLY A 75 1.81 0.19 -6.35
CA GLY A 75 1.77 1.26 -5.34
C GLY A 75 3.04 2.12 -5.29
N PRO A 76 3.27 2.85 -4.19
CA PRO A 76 4.34 3.85 -4.11
C PRO A 76 5.74 3.26 -4.01
N LEU A 77 5.88 1.98 -3.68
CA LEU A 77 7.15 1.27 -3.58
C LEU A 77 7.49 0.48 -4.86
N THR A 78 7.03 0.93 -6.01
CA THR A 78 7.37 0.37 -7.32
C THR A 78 8.88 0.42 -7.52
N SER A 79 9.48 -0.68 -7.98
CA SER A 79 10.93 -0.75 -8.20
C SER A 79 11.40 0.19 -9.31
N ASP A 80 12.66 0.60 -9.22
CA ASP A 80 13.27 1.49 -10.22
C ASP A 80 13.25 0.87 -11.62
N SER A 81 13.45 -0.44 -11.72
CA SER A 81 13.42 -1.16 -12.98
C SER A 81 12.03 -1.09 -13.63
N LEU A 82 10.97 -1.43 -12.87
CA LEU A 82 9.60 -1.34 -13.38
C LEU A 82 9.22 0.11 -13.70
N SER A 83 9.62 1.07 -12.86
CA SER A 83 9.37 2.51 -13.09
C SER A 83 9.96 2.98 -14.41
N ARG A 84 11.18 2.57 -14.75
CA ARG A 84 11.82 2.86 -16.04
C ARG A 84 11.02 2.26 -17.21
N GLY A 85 10.55 1.03 -17.06
CA GLY A 85 9.70 0.38 -18.07
C GLY A 85 8.41 1.14 -18.32
N ILE A 86 7.69 1.51 -17.23
CA ILE A 86 6.44 2.28 -17.32
C ILE A 86 6.70 3.63 -18.00
N ALA A 87 7.73 4.37 -17.58
CA ALA A 87 8.08 5.66 -18.17
C ALA A 87 8.30 5.57 -19.69
N LYS A 88 8.99 4.53 -20.15
CA LYS A 88 9.18 4.27 -21.57
C LYS A 88 7.90 3.93 -22.32
N LEU A 89 6.99 3.19 -21.70
CA LEU A 89 5.71 2.80 -22.29
C LEU A 89 4.76 3.99 -22.51
N ILE A 90 4.82 5.00 -21.63
CA ILE A 90 3.97 6.20 -21.72
C ILE A 90 4.68 7.41 -22.32
N ASP A 91 5.92 7.25 -22.78
CA ASP A 91 6.76 8.32 -23.35
C ASP A 91 6.96 9.52 -22.41
N GLU A 92 7.12 9.23 -21.11
CA GLU A 92 7.38 10.22 -20.07
C GLU A 92 8.80 10.09 -19.53
N ASP A 93 9.49 11.22 -19.33
CA ASP A 93 10.88 11.23 -18.88
C ASP A 93 11.04 10.85 -17.40
N SER A 94 9.98 11.01 -16.59
CA SER A 94 10.02 10.68 -15.17
C SER A 94 8.65 10.34 -14.60
N LEU A 95 8.64 9.31 -13.74
CA LEU A 95 7.50 8.97 -12.90
C LEU A 95 7.86 9.25 -11.45
N HIS A 96 6.98 9.91 -10.75
CA HIS A 96 7.14 10.19 -9.32
C HIS A 96 6.16 9.34 -8.52
N PHE A 97 6.71 8.49 -7.66
CA PHE A 97 5.93 7.71 -6.70
C PHE A 97 6.04 8.37 -5.32
N TYR A 98 4.90 8.62 -4.69
CA TYR A 98 4.84 9.21 -3.36
C TYR A 98 4.29 8.19 -2.38
N ASP A 99 5.07 7.91 -1.34
CA ASP A 99 4.56 7.16 -0.20
C ASP A 99 3.75 8.12 0.69
N ALA A 100 2.53 7.72 1.00
CA ALA A 100 1.63 8.45 1.90
C ALA A 100 1.86 8.06 3.37
N ALA A 101 3.05 7.58 3.73
CA ALA A 101 3.40 7.30 5.11
C ALA A 101 3.26 8.56 5.96
N ALA A 102 2.57 8.45 7.09
CA ALA A 102 2.48 9.55 8.04
C ALA A 102 3.89 9.90 8.57
N PRO A 103 4.30 11.16 8.57
CA PRO A 103 5.58 11.54 9.11
C PRO A 103 5.64 11.26 10.61
N ILE A 104 6.74 10.66 11.06
CA ILE A 104 7.02 10.46 12.47
C ILE A 104 7.83 11.67 12.93
N ILE A 105 7.32 12.40 13.93
CA ILE A 105 7.94 13.62 14.48
C ILE A 105 8.26 13.35 15.95
N GLU A 106 9.44 13.75 16.38
CA GLU A 106 9.80 13.70 17.80
C GLU A 106 8.91 14.64 18.62
N LYS A 107 8.34 14.12 19.71
CA LYS A 107 7.42 14.87 20.56
C LYS A 107 8.00 16.20 21.04
N ASP A 108 9.28 16.22 21.40
CA ASP A 108 9.97 17.39 21.94
C ASP A 108 10.23 18.48 20.87
N SER A 109 10.06 18.14 19.58
CA SER A 109 10.15 19.10 18.47
C SER A 109 8.82 19.80 18.16
N ILE A 110 7.74 19.42 18.82
CA ILE A 110 6.41 19.99 18.57
C ILE A 110 6.18 21.22 19.46
N ASP A 111 5.89 22.37 18.84
CA ASP A 111 5.45 23.55 19.55
C ASP A 111 3.93 23.46 19.85
N PHE A 112 3.58 23.07 21.06
CA PHE A 112 2.19 22.96 21.52
C PHE A 112 1.49 24.31 21.74
N ASN A 113 2.16 25.45 21.54
CA ASN A 113 1.47 26.75 21.47
C ASN A 113 0.79 26.94 20.10
N VAL A 114 1.25 26.23 19.07
CA VAL A 114 0.74 26.31 17.70
C VAL A 114 0.01 25.03 17.30
N ALA A 115 0.49 23.85 17.77
CA ALA A 115 -0.08 22.54 17.51
C ALA A 115 -0.94 22.07 18.68
N PHE A 116 -1.95 21.27 18.40
CA PHE A 116 -2.81 20.64 19.40
C PHE A 116 -3.04 19.17 19.07
N TYR A 117 -3.35 18.38 20.09
CA TYR A 117 -3.78 17.00 19.89
C TYR A 117 -5.16 16.98 19.24
N GLY A 118 -5.32 16.20 18.18
CA GLY A 118 -6.60 16.10 17.50
C GLY A 118 -6.71 14.78 16.74
N ASN A 119 -7.93 14.28 16.66
CA ASN A 119 -8.26 13.14 15.85
C ASN A 119 -8.90 13.64 14.54
N ARG A 120 -8.58 13.01 13.42
CA ARG A 120 -9.13 13.35 12.10
C ARG A 120 -10.67 13.35 12.07
N TYR A 121 -11.30 12.56 12.93
CA TYR A 121 -12.76 12.36 12.96
C TYR A 121 -13.44 13.09 14.10
N ASP A 122 -12.70 13.67 15.05
CA ASP A 122 -13.28 14.46 16.14
C ASP A 122 -13.45 15.91 15.69
N GLN A 123 -14.70 16.29 15.47
CA GLN A 123 -15.06 17.68 15.17
C GLN A 123 -15.20 18.54 16.45
N GLU A 124 -15.15 17.95 17.61
CA GLU A 124 -15.21 18.69 18.89
C GLU A 124 -13.81 19.15 19.29
N LYS A 125 -13.55 20.43 19.12
CA LYS A 125 -12.36 21.11 19.65
C LYS A 125 -12.33 21.00 21.17
N GLY A 126 -11.31 20.34 21.70
CA GLY A 126 -10.91 20.53 23.10
C GLY A 126 -11.26 19.42 24.09
N LYS A 127 -11.43 18.16 23.69
CA LYS A 127 -11.34 17.03 24.63
C LYS A 127 -9.93 16.46 24.60
N GLU A 128 -9.22 16.60 25.73
CA GLU A 128 -7.98 15.87 26.00
C GLU A 128 -8.32 14.36 26.04
N GLU A 129 -8.18 13.68 24.93
CA GLU A 129 -8.09 12.23 24.95
C GLU A 129 -6.65 11.84 25.30
N SER A 130 -6.52 11.01 26.32
CA SER A 130 -5.24 10.53 26.82
C SER A 130 -4.46 9.81 25.71
N PHE A 131 -3.20 10.16 25.56
CA PHE A 131 -2.23 9.62 24.59
C PHE A 131 -2.05 8.09 24.65
N GLU A 132 -2.59 7.41 25.65
CA GLU A 132 -2.48 5.97 25.84
C GLU A 132 -3.31 5.13 24.85
N ALA A 133 -4.16 5.77 24.02
CA ALA A 133 -5.00 5.07 23.05
C ALA A 133 -4.33 4.82 21.66
N TRP A 134 -3.05 5.22 21.49
CA TRP A 134 -2.41 5.26 20.17
C TRP A 134 -1.07 4.51 20.05
N ILE A 135 -0.74 3.65 21.02
CA ILE A 135 0.47 2.79 20.96
C ILE A 135 0.09 1.38 20.54
#